data_8a71119972eba211f319d4c15a338fb2
#
_entry.id   8a71119972eba211f319d4c15a338fb2
#
_cell.length_a   1.000
_cell.length_b   1.000
_cell.length_c   1.000
_cell.angle_alpha   90.00
_cell.angle_beta   90.00
_cell.angle_gamma   90.00
#
_symmetry.space_group_name_H-M   'P 1'
#
loop_
_entity.id
_entity.type
_entity.pdbx_description
1 polymer ?
#
loop_
_entity_poly.entity_id
_entity_poly.type
_entity_poly.pdbx_seq_one_letter_code
_entity_poly.pdbx_strand_id
1 'polypeptide(L)'
;MTTYLLDANVLIALSVEEHEHHLPVAAWIRGVDRVALCPIVEGSLVRFLVRIGESARVAAEVLRLLHANRICEFWPDSVTYVQSDLSGVQGHRQVTDAYLVALVASHPEARLATLDRALAQLRPDLTALITQP
;
A
#
# COMPACT_ATOMS: atom_id res chain seq x y z
N MET A 1 -10.81 -7.67 13.65
CA MET A 1 -9.57 -7.95 12.93
C MET A 1 -9.31 -6.84 11.93
N THR A 2 -8.12 -6.26 11.95
CA THR A 2 -7.79 -5.15 11.06
C THR A 2 -7.28 -5.67 9.72
N THR A 3 -7.79 -5.11 8.63
CA THR A 3 -7.25 -5.32 7.29
C THR A 3 -6.36 -4.12 6.93
N TYR A 4 -5.17 -4.38 6.45
CA TYR A 4 -4.20 -3.35 6.07
C TYR A 4 -4.11 -3.24 4.56
N LEU A 5 -4.57 -2.12 4.01
CA LEU A 5 -4.27 -1.77 2.62
C LEU A 5 -2.79 -1.39 2.57
N LEU A 6 -2.03 -2.02 1.70
CA LEU A 6 -0.60 -1.72 1.58
C LEU A 6 -0.42 -0.49 0.70
N ASP A 7 0.20 0.56 1.27
CA ASP A 7 0.66 1.69 0.48
C ASP A 7 1.70 1.22 -0.55
N ALA A 8 1.84 1.95 -1.65
CA ALA A 8 2.77 1.57 -2.71
C ALA A 8 4.19 1.33 -2.19
N ASN A 9 4.69 2.19 -1.30
CA ASN A 9 6.03 2.03 -0.73
C ASN A 9 6.17 0.73 0.08
N VAL A 10 5.12 0.35 0.79
CA VAL A 10 5.11 -0.89 1.57
C VAL A 10 5.10 -2.10 0.63
N LEU A 11 4.25 -2.06 -0.39
CA LEU A 11 4.15 -3.15 -1.36
C LEU A 11 5.47 -3.35 -2.11
N ILE A 12 6.11 -2.27 -2.53
CA ILE A 12 7.41 -2.31 -3.21
C ILE A 12 8.48 -2.89 -2.27
N ALA A 13 8.55 -2.39 -1.04
CA ALA A 13 9.53 -2.87 -0.06
C ALA A 13 9.35 -4.35 0.25
N LEU A 14 8.11 -4.82 0.34
CA LEU A 14 7.80 -6.23 0.56
C LEU A 14 8.25 -7.10 -0.61
N SER A 15 8.06 -6.61 -1.83
CA SER A 15 8.26 -7.39 -3.06
C SER A 15 9.69 -7.38 -3.57
N VAL A 16 10.51 -6.43 -3.16
CA VAL A 16 11.89 -6.23 -3.65
C VAL A 16 12.85 -6.43 -2.49
N GLU A 17 13.57 -7.56 -2.49
CA GLU A 17 14.47 -7.95 -1.40
C GLU A 17 15.56 -6.91 -1.13
N GLU A 18 16.04 -6.24 -2.16
CA GLU A 18 17.13 -5.27 -2.06
C GLU A 18 16.66 -3.89 -1.60
N HIS A 19 15.34 -3.70 -1.43
CA HIS A 19 14.82 -2.41 -0.97
C HIS A 19 15.28 -2.11 0.45
N GLU A 20 15.63 -0.85 0.71
CA GLU A 20 16.18 -0.44 2.02
C GLU A 20 15.22 -0.73 3.19
N HIS A 21 13.92 -0.76 2.92
CA HIS A 21 12.90 -1.03 3.95
C HIS A 21 12.33 -2.46 3.88
N HIS A 22 12.97 -3.34 3.12
CA HIS A 22 12.47 -4.71 2.97
C HIS A 22 12.40 -5.43 4.31
N LEU A 23 13.47 -5.40 5.10
CA LEU A 23 13.51 -6.16 6.37
C LEU A 23 12.45 -5.73 7.37
N PRO A 24 12.24 -4.42 7.64
CA PRO A 24 11.17 -4.01 8.55
C PRO A 24 9.78 -4.39 8.06
N VAL A 25 9.52 -4.28 6.75
CA VAL A 25 8.21 -4.65 6.18
C VAL A 25 8.01 -6.16 6.26
N ALA A 26 9.02 -6.94 5.92
CA ALA A 26 8.96 -8.40 6.01
C ALA A 26 8.73 -8.87 7.45
N ALA A 27 9.34 -8.21 8.42
CA ALA A 27 9.12 -8.51 9.83
C ALA A 27 7.70 -8.14 10.27
N TRP A 28 7.22 -6.98 9.85
CA TRP A 28 5.88 -6.49 10.18
C TRP A 28 4.79 -7.43 9.67
N ILE A 29 4.90 -7.89 8.42
CA ILE A 29 3.83 -8.67 7.78
C ILE A 29 3.64 -10.05 8.43
N ARG A 30 4.64 -10.56 9.12
CA ARG A 30 4.51 -11.86 9.79
C ARG A 30 3.45 -11.85 10.89
N GLY A 31 3.17 -10.69 11.47
CA GLY A 31 2.16 -10.54 12.51
C GLY A 31 0.82 -10.04 12.00
N VAL A 32 0.61 -10.01 10.68
CA VAL A 32 -0.60 -9.46 10.06
C VAL A 32 -1.49 -10.58 9.56
N ASP A 33 -2.78 -10.51 9.89
CA ASP A 33 -3.74 -11.53 9.50
C ASP A 33 -4.35 -11.30 8.12
N ARG A 34 -4.41 -10.04 7.68
CA ARG A 34 -5.06 -9.71 6.40
C ARG A 34 -4.52 -8.42 5.82
N VAL A 35 -4.18 -8.48 4.53
CA VAL A 35 -3.76 -7.30 3.76
C VAL A 35 -4.67 -7.16 2.54
N ALA A 36 -4.72 -5.94 1.99
CA ALA A 36 -5.46 -5.64 0.77
C ALA A 36 -4.55 -4.95 -0.25
N LEU A 37 -4.82 -5.21 -1.52
CA LEU A 37 -4.20 -4.52 -2.64
C LEU A 37 -5.30 -3.91 -3.49
N CYS A 38 -5.07 -2.70 -4.01
CA CYS A 38 -5.96 -2.06 -4.97
C CYS A 38 -5.20 -1.75 -6.26
N PRO A 39 -5.89 -1.49 -7.38
CA PRO A 39 -5.22 -1.27 -8.67
C PRO A 39 -4.17 -0.16 -8.66
N ILE A 40 -4.38 0.91 -7.89
CA ILE A 40 -3.43 2.01 -7.81
C ILE A 40 -2.07 1.53 -7.26
N VAL A 41 -2.06 0.79 -6.16
CA VAL A 41 -0.79 0.33 -5.57
C VAL A 41 -0.18 -0.79 -6.40
N GLU A 42 -0.99 -1.65 -7.02
CA GLU A 42 -0.50 -2.66 -7.94
C GLU A 42 0.22 -2.03 -9.13
N GLY A 43 -0.38 -1.01 -9.72
CA GLY A 43 0.23 -0.29 -10.84
C GLY A 43 1.54 0.37 -10.46
N SER A 44 1.64 0.88 -9.24
CA SER A 44 2.90 1.45 -8.73
C SER A 44 4.00 0.40 -8.65
N LEU A 45 3.67 -0.80 -8.17
CA LEU A 45 4.63 -1.91 -8.12
C LEU A 45 5.09 -2.31 -9.52
N VAL A 46 4.15 -2.46 -10.45
CA VAL A 46 4.48 -2.85 -11.83
C VAL A 46 5.41 -1.80 -12.47
N ARG A 47 5.06 -0.51 -12.33
CA ARG A 47 5.90 0.56 -12.87
C ARG A 47 7.30 0.55 -12.27
N PHE A 48 7.39 0.34 -10.97
CA PHE A 48 8.69 0.27 -10.28
C PHE A 48 9.53 -0.89 -10.82
N LEU A 49 8.96 -2.09 -10.92
CA LEU A 49 9.68 -3.26 -11.39
C LEU A 49 10.18 -3.09 -12.83
N VAL A 50 9.34 -2.56 -13.71
CA VAL A 50 9.73 -2.28 -15.10
C VAL A 50 10.84 -1.23 -15.14
N ARG A 51 10.76 -0.20 -14.31
CA ARG A 51 11.76 0.87 -14.27
C ARG A 51 13.13 0.35 -13.83
N ILE A 52 13.19 -0.62 -12.92
CA ILE A 52 14.48 -1.19 -12.47
C ILE A 52 14.97 -2.32 -13.38
N GLY A 53 14.31 -2.57 -14.50
CA GLY A 53 14.78 -3.49 -15.53
C GLY A 53 14.11 -4.85 -15.58
N GLU A 54 13.10 -5.10 -14.75
CA GLU A 54 12.36 -6.35 -14.82
C GLU A 54 11.37 -6.31 -15.99
N SER A 55 11.07 -7.48 -16.55
CA SER A 55 10.07 -7.56 -17.60
C SER A 55 8.67 -7.41 -17.04
N ALA A 56 7.73 -6.96 -17.89
CA ALA A 56 6.33 -6.90 -17.50
C ALA A 56 5.77 -8.28 -17.14
N ARG A 57 6.29 -9.34 -17.75
CA ARG A 57 5.92 -10.72 -17.40
C ARG A 57 6.30 -11.05 -15.97
N VAL A 58 7.51 -10.69 -15.54
CA VAL A 58 7.97 -10.90 -14.17
C VAL A 58 7.09 -10.11 -13.20
N ALA A 59 6.78 -8.84 -13.53
CA ALA A 59 5.90 -8.03 -12.70
C ALA A 59 4.52 -8.66 -12.54
N ALA A 60 3.94 -9.18 -13.61
CA ALA A 60 2.65 -9.88 -13.58
C ALA A 60 2.72 -11.13 -12.69
N GLU A 61 3.83 -11.86 -12.74
CA GLU A 61 4.02 -13.05 -11.90
C GLU A 61 4.11 -12.69 -10.42
N VAL A 62 4.82 -11.61 -10.09
CA VAL A 62 4.89 -11.11 -8.70
C VAL A 62 3.48 -10.81 -8.18
N LEU A 63 2.65 -10.13 -8.98
CA LEU A 63 1.26 -9.85 -8.60
C LEU A 63 0.45 -11.13 -8.39
N ARG A 64 0.60 -12.12 -9.27
CA ARG A 64 -0.11 -13.39 -9.11
C ARG A 64 0.26 -14.09 -7.81
N LEU A 65 1.54 -14.08 -7.44
CA LEU A 65 2.00 -14.68 -6.20
C LEU A 65 1.44 -13.94 -4.98
N LEU A 66 1.38 -12.62 -5.04
CA LEU A 66 0.80 -11.81 -3.96
C LEU A 66 -0.68 -12.16 -3.77
N HIS A 67 -1.44 -12.22 -4.87
CA HIS A 67 -2.87 -12.56 -4.80
C HIS A 67 -3.14 -14.01 -4.41
N ALA A 68 -2.19 -14.91 -4.65
CA ALA A 68 -2.31 -16.30 -4.24
C ALA A 68 -2.11 -16.48 -2.73
N ASN A 69 -1.55 -15.50 -2.05
CA ASN A 69 -1.38 -15.57 -0.60
C ASN A 69 -2.74 -15.43 0.08
N ARG A 70 -3.05 -16.37 0.98
CA ARG A 70 -4.37 -16.45 1.62
C ARG A 70 -4.74 -15.24 2.47
N ILE A 71 -3.76 -14.44 2.91
CA ILE A 71 -4.04 -13.24 3.71
C ILE A 71 -4.32 -12.03 2.83
N CYS A 72 -4.12 -12.14 1.51
CA CYS A 72 -4.28 -11.03 0.58
C CYS A 72 -5.69 -11.01 -0.01
N GLU A 73 -6.33 -9.85 0.04
CA GLU A 73 -7.61 -9.63 -0.65
C GLU A 73 -7.49 -8.46 -1.62
N PHE A 74 -8.34 -8.45 -2.63
CA PHE A 74 -8.37 -7.39 -3.62
C PHE A 74 -9.46 -6.38 -3.27
N TRP A 75 -9.10 -5.09 -3.31
CA TRP A 75 -10.05 -3.99 -3.21
C TRP A 75 -10.11 -3.22 -4.53
N PRO A 76 -11.27 -3.18 -5.21
CA PRO A 76 -11.39 -2.30 -6.37
C PRO A 76 -11.28 -0.83 -5.96
N ASP A 77 -10.92 0.04 -6.91
CA ASP A 77 -10.89 1.48 -6.68
C ASP A 77 -12.33 2.01 -6.69
N SER A 78 -13.06 1.76 -5.61
CA SER A 78 -14.52 1.92 -5.53
C SER A 78 -15.00 3.28 -5.04
N VAL A 79 -14.07 4.18 -4.68
CA VAL A 79 -14.42 5.55 -4.26
C VAL A 79 -13.92 6.55 -5.28
N THR A 80 -14.62 7.69 -5.36
CA THR A 80 -14.19 8.80 -6.21
C THR A 80 -13.30 9.76 -5.43
N TYR A 81 -12.43 10.52 -6.12
CA TYR A 81 -11.66 11.58 -5.49
C TYR A 81 -12.54 12.67 -4.87
N VAL A 82 -13.79 12.79 -5.29
CA VAL A 82 -14.76 13.71 -4.65
C VAL A 82 -14.95 13.34 -3.18
N GLN A 83 -14.80 12.07 -2.83
CA GLN A 83 -14.93 11.58 -1.46
C GLN A 83 -13.63 11.70 -0.65
N SER A 84 -12.52 12.08 -1.29
CA SER A 84 -11.24 12.24 -0.63
C SER A 84 -11.15 13.60 0.04
N ASP A 85 -10.52 13.64 1.21
CA ASP A 85 -10.18 14.91 1.85
C ASP A 85 -8.88 15.43 1.24
N LEU A 86 -9.01 16.42 0.35
CA LEU A 86 -7.88 17.01 -0.35
C LEU A 86 -7.34 18.26 0.36
N SER A 87 -7.90 18.65 1.50
CA SER A 87 -7.54 19.89 2.18
C SER A 87 -6.08 19.93 2.65
N GLY A 88 -5.48 18.77 2.95
CA GLY A 88 -4.08 18.68 3.35
C GLY A 88 -3.10 18.48 2.21
N VAL A 89 -3.57 18.44 0.96
CA VAL A 89 -2.72 18.22 -0.21
C VAL A 89 -1.99 19.49 -0.59
N GLN A 90 -0.66 19.43 -0.59
CA GLN A 90 0.20 20.56 -0.97
C GLN A 90 0.94 20.33 -2.29
N GLY A 91 1.08 19.08 -2.72
CA GLY A 91 1.75 18.72 -3.96
C GLY A 91 1.13 17.48 -4.58
N HIS A 92 1.44 17.28 -5.86
CA HIS A 92 0.83 16.19 -6.64
C HIS A 92 1.09 14.80 -6.06
N ARG A 93 2.18 14.60 -5.33
CA ARG A 93 2.52 13.30 -4.72
C ARG A 93 1.57 12.90 -3.60
N GLN A 94 0.91 13.88 -2.97
CA GLN A 94 -0.03 13.64 -1.88
C GLN A 94 -1.43 13.30 -2.35
N VAL A 95 -1.72 13.47 -3.64
CA VAL A 95 -3.05 13.19 -4.22
C VAL A 95 -3.40 11.70 -4.08
N THR A 96 -2.47 10.82 -4.44
CA THR A 96 -2.69 9.37 -4.30
C THR A 96 -2.88 8.97 -2.85
N ASP A 97 -2.09 9.54 -1.93
CA ASP A 97 -2.21 9.25 -0.50
C ASP A 97 -3.61 9.60 0.02
N ALA A 98 -4.13 10.76 -0.38
CA ALA A 98 -5.47 11.19 0.00
C ALA A 98 -6.54 10.22 -0.50
N TYR A 99 -6.37 9.69 -1.72
CA TYR A 99 -7.27 8.69 -2.27
C TYR A 99 -7.22 7.38 -1.47
N LEU A 100 -6.03 6.89 -1.18
CA LEU A 100 -5.86 5.62 -0.45
C LEU A 100 -6.48 5.72 0.95
N VAL A 101 -6.35 6.87 1.60
CA VAL A 101 -7.01 7.10 2.90
C VAL A 101 -8.53 7.04 2.75
N ALA A 102 -9.09 7.64 1.69
CA ALA A 102 -10.53 7.60 1.44
C ALA A 102 -11.00 6.16 1.17
N LEU A 103 -10.22 5.38 0.43
CA LEU A 103 -10.53 3.98 0.16
C LEU A 103 -10.55 3.17 1.45
N VAL A 104 -9.56 3.36 2.31
CA VAL A 104 -9.51 2.71 3.63
C VAL A 104 -10.72 3.10 4.47
N ALA A 105 -11.10 4.38 4.47
CA ALA A 105 -12.24 4.86 5.23
C ALA A 105 -13.57 4.23 4.79
N SER A 106 -13.63 3.73 3.55
CA SER A 106 -14.83 3.06 3.02
C SER A 106 -14.94 1.60 3.42
N HIS A 107 -13.93 1.04 4.08
CA HIS A 107 -13.93 -0.35 4.54
C HIS A 107 -13.95 -0.41 6.07
N PRO A 108 -14.70 -1.33 6.68
CA PRO A 108 -14.72 -1.44 8.13
C PRO A 108 -13.41 -2.03 8.64
N GLU A 109 -12.96 -1.54 9.80
CA GLU A 109 -11.78 -2.06 10.49
C GLU A 109 -10.53 -2.14 9.59
N ALA A 110 -10.30 -1.08 8.82
CA ALA A 110 -9.19 -1.02 7.89
C ALA A 110 -8.24 0.13 8.20
N ARG A 111 -6.97 -0.05 7.86
CA ARG A 111 -5.93 0.98 7.97
C ARG A 111 -5.02 0.91 6.76
N LEU A 112 -4.43 2.04 6.42
CA LEU A 112 -3.39 2.13 5.39
C LEU A 112 -2.04 1.88 6.04
N ALA A 113 -1.40 0.77 5.70
CA ALA A 113 -0.04 0.50 6.15
C ALA A 113 0.93 1.31 5.29
N THR A 114 1.76 2.13 5.91
CA THR A 114 2.62 3.07 5.21
C THR A 114 3.99 3.18 5.89
N LEU A 115 4.98 3.59 5.11
CA LEU A 115 6.29 3.97 5.61
C LEU A 115 6.43 5.49 5.76
N ASP A 116 5.41 6.24 5.35
CA ASP A 116 5.42 7.70 5.33
C ASP A 116 4.99 8.28 6.68
N ARG A 117 5.95 8.85 7.42
CA ARG A 117 5.68 9.42 8.73
C ARG A 117 4.74 10.62 8.66
N ALA A 118 4.86 11.45 7.64
CA ALA A 118 4.01 12.63 7.49
C ALA A 118 2.56 12.24 7.29
N LEU A 119 2.31 11.23 6.46
CA LEU A 119 0.97 10.70 6.23
C LEU A 119 0.38 10.10 7.51
N ALA A 120 1.19 9.33 8.24
CA ALA A 120 0.75 8.72 9.50
C ALA A 120 0.41 9.78 10.55
N GLN A 121 1.16 10.88 10.61
CA GLN A 121 0.88 11.99 11.53
C GLN A 121 -0.38 12.74 11.12
N LEU A 122 -0.62 12.89 9.83
CA LEU A 122 -1.81 13.60 9.32
C LEU A 122 -3.10 12.82 9.59
N ARG A 123 -3.05 11.50 9.44
CA ARG A 123 -4.22 10.64 9.60
C ARG A 123 -3.93 9.44 10.50
N PRO A 124 -3.64 9.67 11.80
CA PRO A 124 -3.31 8.57 12.70
C PRO A 124 -4.46 7.58 12.93
N ASP A 125 -5.69 8.02 12.70
CA ASP A 125 -6.89 7.20 12.85
C ASP A 125 -7.03 6.14 11.74
N LEU A 126 -6.48 6.39 10.54
CA LEU A 126 -6.66 5.52 9.37
C LEU A 126 -5.35 4.95 8.83
N THR A 127 -4.24 5.18 9.50
CA THR A 127 -2.94 4.69 9.06
C THR A 127 -2.27 3.82 10.12
N ALA A 128 -1.34 2.99 9.68
CA ALA A 128 -0.43 2.25 10.54
C ALA A 128 0.98 2.46 9.99
N LEU A 129 1.82 3.12 10.76
CA LEU A 129 3.21 3.38 10.35
C LEU A 129 4.06 2.15 10.65
N ILE A 130 4.75 1.65 9.63
CA ILE A 130 5.73 0.58 9.81
C ILE A 130 7.06 1.23 10.14
N THR A 131 7.59 0.89 11.31
CA THR A 131 8.86 1.45 11.78
C THR A 131 9.93 0.38 11.85
N GLN A 132 11.19 0.80 11.89
CA GLN A 132 12.30 -0.09 12.19
C GLN A 132 12.11 -0.68 13.59
N PRO A 133 12.32 -1.98 13.76
CA PRO A 133 12.26 -2.58 15.09
C PRO A 133 13.37 -2.07 15.99
#